data_802e9ceb5e848f559f02f214ac2220be
#
_entry.id   802e9ceb5e848f559f02f214ac2220be
#
_cell.length_a   1.000
_cell.length_b   1.000
_cell.length_c   1.000
_cell.angle_alpha   90.00
_cell.angle_beta   90.00
_cell.angle_gamma   90.00
#
_symmetry.space_group_name_H-M   'P 1'
#
loop_
_entity.id
_entity.type
_entity.pdbx_description
1 polymer ?
#
loop_
_entity_poly.entity_id
_entity_poly.type
_entity_poly.pdbx_seq_one_letter_code
_entity_poly.pdbx_strand_id
1 'polypeptide(L)'
;VATFGLSIVIQNALIEGFSADVRSLEVGRLATASVNLGAGIDLPLVGILGLGTAIAVIGGMQVFLSRSRTGRMMRAASDDVETAALTGANARHIYAVATAIAFSTLALAGILLGTRSSFSPTAGTLILIFAFEAVVIGGLGSLWGTLLGGLILGLTQSAVAYYDPAQAILAGHVVFLAVLAFRPQGLIPARSV
;
A
#
# COMPACT_ATOMS: atom_id res chain seq x y z
N VAL A 1 19.65 -4.00 -7.52
CA VAL A 1 20.82 -3.18 -7.12
C VAL A 1 20.60 -1.72 -7.52
N ALA A 2 20.28 -1.41 -8.81
CA ALA A 2 20.10 -0.03 -9.28
C ALA A 2 18.99 0.73 -8.53
N THR A 3 17.84 0.09 -8.28
CA THR A 3 16.70 0.67 -7.54
C THR A 3 17.04 0.98 -6.09
N PHE A 4 17.86 0.13 -5.44
CA PHE A 4 18.34 0.37 -4.10
C PHE A 4 19.31 1.58 -4.04
N GLY A 5 20.23 1.68 -5.01
CA GLY A 5 21.10 2.85 -5.13
C GLY A 5 20.30 4.14 -5.35
N LEU A 6 19.26 4.10 -6.21
CA LEU A 6 18.38 5.24 -6.43
C LEU A 6 17.62 5.64 -5.15
N SER A 7 17.16 4.67 -4.37
CA SER A 7 16.50 4.94 -3.07
C SER A 7 17.42 5.70 -2.10
N ILE A 8 18.69 5.30 -2.00
CA ILE A 8 19.68 6.00 -1.17
C ILE A 8 19.90 7.44 -1.68
N VAL A 9 20.05 7.61 -2.99
CA VAL A 9 20.21 8.96 -3.58
C VAL A 9 19.01 9.84 -3.27
N ILE A 10 17.78 9.34 -3.43
CA ILE A 10 16.56 10.09 -3.13
C ILE A 10 16.50 10.44 -1.63
N GLN A 11 16.80 9.49 -0.72
CA GLN A 11 16.81 9.74 0.72
C GLN A 11 17.81 10.85 1.09
N ASN A 12 19.03 10.77 0.57
CA ASN A 12 20.05 11.79 0.85
C ASN A 12 19.69 13.14 0.26
N ALA A 13 19.12 13.19 -0.94
CA ALA A 13 18.64 14.43 -1.54
C ALA A 13 17.49 15.07 -0.73
N LEU A 14 16.61 14.26 -0.15
CA LEU A 14 15.55 14.74 0.74
C LEU A 14 16.11 15.27 2.06
N ILE A 15 17.12 14.60 2.63
CA ILE A 15 17.78 15.06 3.86
C ILE A 15 18.51 16.38 3.61
N GLU A 16 19.23 16.51 2.50
CA GLU A 16 19.95 17.75 2.15
C GLU A 16 18.99 18.90 1.86
N GLY A 17 17.88 18.64 1.13
CA GLY A 17 16.92 19.68 0.76
C GLY A 17 15.91 20.06 1.85
N PHE A 18 15.54 19.15 2.73
CA PHE A 18 14.46 19.32 3.70
C PHE A 18 14.85 19.05 5.16
N SER A 19 16.10 18.75 5.45
CA SER A 19 16.64 18.27 6.73
C SER A 19 16.19 16.85 7.11
N ALA A 20 16.87 16.27 8.11
CA ALA A 20 16.51 14.96 8.68
C ALA A 20 15.35 15.01 9.68
N ASP A 21 14.76 16.19 9.90
CA ASP A 21 13.77 16.40 10.94
C ASP A 21 12.47 15.64 10.66
N VAL A 22 11.85 15.20 11.75
CA VAL A 22 10.53 14.59 11.71
C VAL A 22 9.49 15.69 11.46
N ARG A 23 8.65 15.49 10.46
CA ARG A 23 7.59 16.43 10.07
C ARG A 23 6.22 15.78 10.19
N SER A 24 5.19 16.57 10.36
CA SER A 24 3.78 16.16 10.34
C SER A 24 2.98 17.10 9.46
N LEU A 25 1.94 16.57 8.83
CA LEU A 25 0.97 17.40 8.12
C LEU A 25 -0.09 17.87 9.11
N GLU A 26 -0.17 19.19 9.29
CA GLU A 26 -1.25 19.79 10.09
C GLU A 26 -2.54 19.83 9.26
N VAL A 27 -3.44 18.91 9.54
CA VAL A 27 -4.76 18.84 8.88
C VAL A 27 -5.86 19.57 9.66
N GLY A 28 -5.47 20.41 10.60
CA GLY A 28 -6.38 21.25 11.37
C GLY A 28 -7.50 20.45 12.06
N ARG A 29 -8.75 20.87 11.84
CA ARG A 29 -9.92 20.21 12.45
C ARG A 29 -10.16 18.77 12.02
N LEU A 30 -9.61 18.32 10.89
CA LEU A 30 -9.76 16.95 10.43
C LEU A 30 -9.00 15.95 11.30
N ALA A 31 -7.89 16.38 11.94
CA ALA A 31 -7.12 15.50 12.84
C ALA A 31 -7.91 15.09 14.08
N THR A 32 -8.77 15.96 14.59
CA THR A 32 -9.56 15.77 15.81
C THR A 32 -11.02 15.40 15.55
N ALA A 33 -11.46 15.49 14.29
CA ALA A 33 -12.83 15.13 13.92
C ALA A 33 -13.05 13.63 14.07
N SER A 34 -14.08 13.26 14.82
CA SER A 34 -14.55 11.89 14.98
C SER A 34 -16.03 11.80 14.66
N VAL A 35 -16.45 10.64 14.17
CA VAL A 35 -17.85 10.28 13.98
C VAL A 35 -18.25 9.37 15.12
N ASN A 36 -19.19 9.85 15.96
CA ASN A 36 -19.75 9.05 17.03
C ASN A 36 -20.80 8.08 16.47
N LEU A 37 -20.55 6.79 16.61
CA LEU A 37 -21.48 5.72 16.17
C LEU A 37 -22.50 5.34 17.28
N GLY A 38 -22.48 6.03 18.41
CA GLY A 38 -23.23 5.62 19.58
C GLY A 38 -22.46 4.57 20.43
N ALA A 39 -22.98 4.24 21.58
CA ALA A 39 -22.35 3.30 22.53
C ALA A 39 -20.90 3.66 22.96
N GLY A 40 -20.48 4.95 22.82
CA GLY A 40 -19.14 5.37 23.21
C GLY A 40 -18.02 5.01 22.22
N ILE A 41 -18.37 4.65 20.99
CA ILE A 41 -17.40 4.35 19.94
C ILE A 41 -17.22 5.59 19.04
N ASP A 42 -16.05 6.22 19.16
CA ASP A 42 -15.66 7.35 18.31
C ASP A 42 -14.66 6.87 17.23
N LEU A 43 -15.06 6.96 15.98
CA LEU A 43 -14.17 6.64 14.85
C LEU A 43 -13.52 7.92 14.32
N PRO A 44 -12.17 7.99 14.25
CA PRO A 44 -11.48 9.14 13.68
C PRO A 44 -11.83 9.30 12.20
N LEU A 45 -12.26 10.48 11.80
CA LEU A 45 -12.68 10.78 10.43
C LEU A 45 -11.57 10.47 9.40
N VAL A 46 -10.32 10.76 9.77
CA VAL A 46 -9.15 10.46 8.93
C VAL A 46 -9.01 8.96 8.65
N GLY A 47 -9.37 8.10 9.62
CA GLY A 47 -9.39 6.64 9.44
C GLY A 47 -10.43 6.19 8.42
N ILE A 48 -11.64 6.73 8.53
CA ILE A 48 -12.75 6.44 7.61
C ILE A 48 -12.40 6.92 6.19
N LEU A 49 -11.87 8.13 6.05
CA LEU A 49 -11.43 8.67 4.77
C LEU A 49 -10.29 7.84 4.17
N GLY A 50 -9.33 7.39 4.99
CA GLY A 50 -8.25 6.51 4.55
C GLY A 50 -8.75 5.17 3.99
N LEU A 51 -9.67 4.51 4.73
CA LEU A 51 -10.27 3.25 4.26
C LEU A 51 -11.12 3.47 3.00
N GLY A 52 -11.94 4.52 2.97
CA GLY A 52 -12.75 4.87 1.81
C GLY A 52 -11.90 5.14 0.57
N THR A 53 -10.81 5.88 0.73
CA THR A 53 -9.84 6.15 -0.35
C THR A 53 -9.16 4.86 -0.82
N ALA A 54 -8.74 3.98 0.09
CA ALA A 54 -8.14 2.70 -0.27
C ALA A 54 -9.11 1.83 -1.09
N ILE A 55 -10.37 1.72 -0.67
CA ILE A 55 -11.41 0.99 -1.40
C ILE A 55 -11.66 1.63 -2.77
N ALA A 56 -11.74 2.95 -2.85
CA ALA A 56 -11.97 3.67 -4.10
C ALA A 56 -10.81 3.48 -5.09
N VAL A 57 -9.57 3.56 -4.62
CA VAL A 57 -8.37 3.34 -5.45
C VAL A 57 -8.31 1.90 -5.94
N ILE A 58 -8.50 0.92 -5.07
CA ILE A 58 -8.48 -0.51 -5.44
C ILE A 58 -9.63 -0.85 -6.38
N GLY A 59 -10.83 -0.37 -6.11
CA GLY A 59 -11.99 -0.56 -6.98
C GLY A 59 -11.80 0.12 -8.34
N GLY A 60 -11.30 1.35 -8.35
CA GLY A 60 -10.96 2.08 -9.58
C GLY A 60 -9.88 1.36 -10.40
N MET A 61 -8.82 0.86 -9.74
CA MET A 61 -7.78 0.07 -10.38
C MET A 61 -8.33 -1.24 -10.97
N GLN A 62 -9.19 -1.93 -10.24
CA GLN A 62 -9.85 -3.15 -10.71
C GLN A 62 -10.70 -2.88 -11.96
N VAL A 63 -11.48 -1.80 -11.95
CA VAL A 63 -12.30 -1.38 -13.11
C VAL A 63 -11.41 -0.97 -14.27
N PHE A 64 -10.36 -0.21 -14.02
CA PHE A 64 -9.39 0.19 -15.03
C PHE A 64 -8.74 -1.03 -15.70
N LEU A 65 -8.21 -1.96 -14.92
CA LEU A 65 -7.56 -3.17 -15.42
C LEU A 65 -8.54 -4.09 -16.19
N SER A 66 -9.83 -4.14 -15.78
CA SER A 66 -10.81 -5.02 -16.41
C SER A 66 -11.46 -4.41 -17.65
N ARG A 67 -11.71 -3.10 -17.66
CA ARG A 67 -12.52 -2.45 -18.70
C ARG A 67 -11.72 -1.62 -19.69
N SER A 68 -10.55 -1.06 -19.31
CA SER A 68 -9.77 -0.26 -20.25
C SER A 68 -8.96 -1.13 -21.22
N ARG A 69 -8.70 -0.61 -22.42
CA ARG A 69 -7.84 -1.26 -23.41
C ARG A 69 -6.41 -1.41 -22.87
N THR A 70 -5.87 -0.34 -22.26
CA THR A 70 -4.54 -0.34 -21.66
C THR A 70 -4.43 -1.32 -20.51
N GLY A 71 -5.42 -1.39 -19.63
CA GLY A 71 -5.45 -2.35 -18.52
C GLY A 71 -5.49 -3.81 -18.97
N ARG A 72 -6.22 -4.11 -20.04
CA ARG A 72 -6.20 -5.46 -20.63
C ARG A 72 -4.84 -5.80 -21.24
N MET A 73 -4.20 -4.84 -21.94
CA MET A 73 -2.84 -5.02 -22.45
C MET A 73 -1.81 -5.19 -21.32
N MET A 74 -1.97 -4.47 -20.22
CA MET A 74 -1.12 -4.63 -19.04
C MET A 74 -1.20 -6.05 -18.46
N ARG A 75 -2.39 -6.61 -18.34
CA ARG A 75 -2.55 -8.01 -17.88
C ARG A 75 -1.96 -9.00 -18.86
N ALA A 76 -2.22 -8.86 -20.16
CA ALA A 76 -1.64 -9.73 -21.18
C ALA A 76 -0.10 -9.67 -21.17
N ALA A 77 0.49 -8.48 -21.00
CA ALA A 77 1.93 -8.31 -20.90
C ALA A 77 2.51 -8.82 -19.56
N SER A 78 1.70 -8.93 -18.51
CA SER A 78 2.10 -9.55 -17.24
C SER A 78 2.19 -11.07 -17.35
N ASP A 79 1.35 -11.68 -18.19
CA ASP A 79 1.36 -13.12 -18.43
C ASP A 79 2.46 -13.51 -19.42
N ASP A 80 2.54 -12.83 -20.57
CA ASP A 80 3.58 -13.04 -21.59
C ASP A 80 3.79 -11.75 -22.41
N VAL A 81 4.97 -11.14 -22.24
CA VAL A 81 5.34 -9.89 -22.91
C VAL A 81 5.51 -10.10 -24.42
N GLU A 82 6.09 -11.23 -24.84
CA GLU A 82 6.37 -11.49 -26.25
C GLU A 82 5.08 -11.73 -27.02
N THR A 83 4.19 -12.55 -26.49
CA THR A 83 2.86 -12.80 -27.08
C THR A 83 2.02 -11.53 -27.11
N ALA A 84 2.06 -10.70 -26.05
CA ALA A 84 1.36 -9.42 -26.03
C ALA A 84 1.88 -8.45 -27.12
N ALA A 85 3.19 -8.46 -27.40
CA ALA A 85 3.78 -7.63 -28.46
C ALA A 85 3.25 -8.01 -29.85
N LEU A 86 2.97 -9.29 -30.11
CA LEU A 86 2.39 -9.76 -31.38
C LEU A 86 0.97 -9.18 -31.62
N THR A 87 0.25 -8.83 -30.56
CA THR A 87 -1.08 -8.20 -30.65
C THR A 87 -1.01 -6.67 -30.78
N GLY A 88 0.19 -6.12 -30.97
CA GLY A 88 0.44 -4.68 -31.10
C GLY A 88 0.60 -3.94 -29.77
N ALA A 89 0.83 -4.64 -28.66
CA ALA A 89 1.11 -4.04 -27.38
C ALA A 89 2.56 -3.52 -27.32
N ASN A 90 2.73 -2.22 -27.10
CA ASN A 90 4.05 -1.63 -26.89
C ASN A 90 4.46 -1.80 -25.42
N ALA A 91 5.34 -2.77 -25.13
CA ALA A 91 5.80 -3.06 -23.77
C ALA A 91 6.35 -1.83 -23.04
N ARG A 92 7.12 -0.98 -23.74
CA ARG A 92 7.68 0.25 -23.14
C ARG A 92 6.59 1.22 -22.66
N HIS A 93 5.54 1.38 -23.45
CA HIS A 93 4.40 2.22 -23.08
C HIS A 93 3.62 1.62 -21.92
N ILE A 94 3.40 0.31 -21.94
CA ILE A 94 2.69 -0.43 -20.87
C ILE A 94 3.43 -0.27 -19.53
N TYR A 95 4.74 -0.51 -19.51
CA TYR A 95 5.53 -0.34 -18.29
C TYR A 95 5.57 1.10 -17.81
N ALA A 96 5.65 2.08 -18.72
CA ALA A 96 5.59 3.51 -18.34
C ALA A 96 4.25 3.86 -17.66
N VAL A 97 3.13 3.41 -18.22
CA VAL A 97 1.80 3.65 -17.63
C VAL A 97 1.65 2.92 -16.30
N ALA A 98 2.10 1.65 -16.20
CA ALA A 98 2.07 0.90 -14.95
C ALA A 98 2.84 1.60 -13.84
N THR A 99 4.04 2.07 -14.16
CA THR A 99 4.90 2.80 -13.22
C THR A 99 4.26 4.13 -12.81
N ALA A 100 3.69 4.88 -13.75
CA ALA A 100 2.99 6.14 -13.45
C ALA A 100 1.80 5.93 -12.50
N ILE A 101 1.00 4.88 -12.70
CA ILE A 101 -0.10 4.52 -11.82
C ILE A 101 0.44 4.12 -10.43
N ALA A 102 1.50 3.31 -10.36
CA ALA A 102 2.11 2.91 -9.09
C ALA A 102 2.61 4.12 -8.30
N PHE A 103 3.31 5.07 -8.93
CA PHE A 103 3.75 6.30 -8.26
C PHE A 103 2.60 7.21 -7.85
N SER A 104 1.52 7.28 -8.64
CA SER A 104 0.33 8.06 -8.28
C SER A 104 -0.36 7.49 -7.05
N THR A 105 -0.50 6.17 -6.96
CA THR A 105 -1.08 5.50 -5.77
C THR A 105 -0.17 5.63 -4.55
N LEU A 106 1.16 5.56 -4.75
CA LEU A 106 2.15 5.77 -3.68
C LEU A 106 2.08 7.21 -3.13
N ALA A 107 2.00 8.21 -4.00
CA ALA A 107 1.86 9.61 -3.58
C ALA A 107 0.59 9.83 -2.76
N LEU A 108 -0.54 9.27 -3.20
CA LEU A 108 -1.80 9.35 -2.45
C LEU A 108 -1.71 8.65 -1.09
N ALA A 109 -1.11 7.47 -1.03
CA ALA A 109 -0.88 6.74 0.22
C ALA A 109 0.04 7.53 1.17
N GLY A 110 1.09 8.17 0.64
CA GLY A 110 2.00 9.02 1.40
C GLY A 110 1.30 10.23 2.02
N ILE A 111 0.41 10.91 1.28
CA ILE A 111 -0.41 12.01 1.80
C ILE A 111 -1.29 11.51 2.96
N LEU A 112 -2.03 10.42 2.76
CA LEU A 112 -2.90 9.85 3.78
C LEU A 112 -2.12 9.41 5.04
N LEU A 113 -0.93 8.83 4.86
CA LEU A 113 -0.07 8.45 5.97
C LEU A 113 0.42 9.70 6.73
N GLY A 114 0.88 10.72 6.03
CA GLY A 114 1.35 11.98 6.61
C GLY A 114 0.29 12.75 7.39
N THR A 115 -1.02 12.51 7.11
CA THR A 115 -2.11 13.08 7.90
C THR A 115 -2.33 12.37 9.25
N ARG A 116 -1.81 11.15 9.42
CA ARG A 116 -2.02 10.29 10.60
C ARG A 116 -0.79 10.17 11.48
N SER A 117 0.37 10.25 10.89
CA SER A 117 1.65 10.06 11.59
C SER A 117 2.69 11.05 11.11
N SER A 118 3.64 11.33 11.97
CA SER A 118 4.84 12.06 11.58
C SER A 118 5.69 11.19 10.64
N PHE A 119 6.40 11.84 9.74
CA PHE A 119 7.26 11.19 8.75
C PHE A 119 8.63 11.86 8.68
N SER A 120 9.61 11.09 8.27
CA SER A 120 10.98 11.53 8.01
C SER A 120 11.43 11.02 6.64
N PRO A 121 12.50 11.56 6.06
CA PRO A 121 13.03 11.06 4.78
C PRO A 121 13.40 9.57 4.79
N THR A 122 13.67 8.99 5.95
CA THR A 122 14.06 7.58 6.13
C THR A 122 12.90 6.64 6.45
N ALA A 123 11.70 7.16 6.72
CA ALA A 123 10.54 6.35 7.11
C ALA A 123 10.09 5.33 6.05
N GLY A 124 10.41 5.58 4.77
CA GLY A 124 10.01 4.73 3.65
C GLY A 124 10.47 3.28 3.76
N THR A 125 11.63 3.03 4.36
CA THR A 125 12.17 1.66 4.51
C THR A 125 11.29 0.78 5.41
N LEU A 126 10.82 1.31 6.54
CA LEU A 126 9.91 0.58 7.44
C LEU A 126 8.54 0.38 6.80
N ILE A 127 8.02 1.40 6.14
CA ILE A 127 6.72 1.34 5.45
C ILE A 127 6.76 0.30 4.32
N LEU A 128 7.88 0.17 3.62
CA LEU A 128 8.07 -0.82 2.57
C LEU A 128 7.91 -2.26 3.10
N ILE A 129 8.44 -2.54 4.29
CA ILE A 129 8.31 -3.87 4.91
C ILE A 129 6.83 -4.19 5.16
N PHE A 130 6.08 -3.28 5.79
CA PHE A 130 4.65 -3.49 6.04
C PHE A 130 3.82 -3.59 4.75
N ALA A 131 4.17 -2.80 3.73
CA ALA A 131 3.51 -2.90 2.42
C ALA A 131 3.76 -4.26 1.77
N PHE A 132 4.98 -4.78 1.85
CA PHE A 132 5.33 -6.11 1.37
C PHE A 132 4.57 -7.20 2.13
N GLU A 133 4.53 -7.15 3.45
CA GLU A 133 3.77 -8.07 4.28
C GLU A 133 2.27 -8.07 3.92
N ALA A 134 1.67 -6.88 3.76
CA ALA A 134 0.26 -6.76 3.36
C ALA A 134 -0.02 -7.42 2.01
N VAL A 135 0.88 -7.24 1.02
CA VAL A 135 0.74 -7.85 -0.30
C VAL A 135 0.90 -9.37 -0.24
N VAL A 136 1.85 -9.89 0.54
CA VAL A 136 2.08 -11.33 0.67
C VAL A 136 0.94 -12.00 1.45
N ILE A 137 0.49 -11.42 2.56
CA ILE A 137 -0.70 -11.90 3.30
C ILE A 137 -1.92 -11.93 2.38
N GLY A 138 -2.12 -10.85 1.63
CA GLY A 138 -3.26 -10.73 0.72
C GLY A 138 -3.24 -11.72 -0.43
N GLY A 139 -2.05 -12.03 -0.92
CA GLY A 139 -1.76 -12.85 -2.11
C GLY A 139 -1.26 -11.99 -3.27
N LEU A 140 -0.10 -12.35 -3.78
CA LEU A 140 0.55 -11.67 -4.90
C LEU A 140 -0.39 -11.61 -6.12
N GLY A 141 -0.52 -10.43 -6.70
CA GLY A 141 -1.38 -10.18 -7.86
C GLY A 141 -2.87 -9.93 -7.55
N SER A 142 -3.29 -9.99 -6.27
CA SER A 142 -4.67 -9.74 -5.86
C SER A 142 -4.83 -8.37 -5.20
N LEU A 143 -5.48 -7.43 -5.90
CA LEU A 143 -5.74 -6.08 -5.37
C LEU A 143 -6.60 -6.11 -4.08
N TRP A 144 -7.68 -6.89 -4.09
CA TRP A 144 -8.56 -7.05 -2.93
C TRP A 144 -7.89 -7.85 -1.81
N GLY A 145 -7.04 -8.80 -2.18
CA GLY A 145 -6.21 -9.53 -1.22
C GLY A 145 -5.29 -8.58 -0.48
N THR A 146 -4.59 -7.69 -1.17
CA THR A 146 -3.71 -6.69 -0.55
C THR A 146 -4.46 -5.79 0.45
N LEU A 147 -5.69 -5.36 0.13
CA LEU A 147 -6.53 -4.61 1.07
C LEU A 147 -6.81 -5.41 2.34
N LEU A 148 -7.21 -6.67 2.18
CA LEU A 148 -7.46 -7.55 3.32
C LEU A 148 -6.18 -7.83 4.13
N GLY A 149 -5.05 -8.03 3.48
CA GLY A 149 -3.76 -8.19 4.14
C GLY A 149 -3.39 -6.97 4.97
N GLY A 150 -3.54 -5.77 4.43
CA GLY A 150 -3.35 -4.52 5.16
C GLY A 150 -4.30 -4.33 6.34
N LEU A 151 -5.58 -4.71 6.18
CA LEU A 151 -6.56 -4.67 7.27
C LEU A 151 -6.20 -5.65 8.40
N ILE A 152 -5.79 -6.87 8.06
CA ILE A 152 -5.38 -7.88 9.05
C ILE A 152 -4.16 -7.39 9.82
N LEU A 153 -3.13 -6.88 9.12
CA LEU A 153 -1.95 -6.32 9.78
C LEU A 153 -2.32 -5.16 10.70
N GLY A 154 -3.10 -4.20 10.19
CA GLY A 154 -3.50 -3.03 10.96
C GLY A 154 -4.33 -3.39 12.19
N LEU A 155 -5.29 -4.30 12.06
CA LEU A 155 -6.10 -4.77 13.19
C LEU A 155 -5.25 -5.53 14.22
N THR A 156 -4.35 -6.40 13.77
CA THR A 156 -3.45 -7.13 14.67
C THR A 156 -2.55 -6.18 15.45
N GLN A 157 -1.90 -5.25 14.75
CA GLN A 157 -1.03 -4.26 15.40
C GLN A 157 -1.81 -3.39 16.39
N SER A 158 -3.01 -2.92 16.00
CA SER A 158 -3.85 -2.10 16.88
C SER A 158 -4.34 -2.88 18.11
N ALA A 159 -4.72 -4.15 17.96
CA ALA A 159 -5.15 -4.98 19.06
C ALA A 159 -4.02 -5.24 20.06
N VAL A 160 -2.81 -5.53 19.59
CA VAL A 160 -1.66 -5.74 20.47
C VAL A 160 -1.17 -4.43 21.07
N ALA A 161 -1.19 -3.31 20.32
CA ALA A 161 -0.81 -2.00 20.82
C ALA A 161 -1.69 -1.53 21.99
N TYR A 162 -2.91 -2.00 22.09
CA TYR A 162 -3.79 -1.72 23.22
C TYR A 162 -3.27 -2.28 24.56
N TYR A 163 -2.57 -3.42 24.52
CA TYR A 163 -1.98 -4.06 25.70
C TYR A 163 -0.53 -3.67 25.88
N ASP A 164 0.28 -3.74 24.82
CA ASP A 164 1.69 -3.41 24.80
C ASP A 164 2.11 -2.81 23.46
N PRO A 165 2.23 -1.47 23.37
CA PRO A 165 2.64 -0.79 22.14
C PRO A 165 3.99 -1.24 21.58
N ALA A 166 4.92 -1.68 22.44
CA ALA A 166 6.25 -2.12 22.02
C ALA A 166 6.21 -3.42 21.19
N GLN A 167 5.20 -4.27 21.43
CA GLN A 167 5.05 -5.55 20.75
C GLN A 167 4.15 -5.49 19.50
N ALA A 168 3.54 -4.35 19.21
CA ALA A 168 2.60 -4.22 18.08
C ALA A 168 3.24 -4.58 16.72
N ILE A 169 4.47 -4.11 16.50
CA ILE A 169 5.23 -4.40 15.27
C ILE A 169 5.55 -5.89 15.18
N LEU A 170 6.02 -6.48 16.26
CA LEU A 170 6.33 -7.92 16.33
C LEU A 170 5.09 -8.77 16.02
N ALA A 171 3.93 -8.40 16.54
CA ALA A 171 2.68 -9.09 16.27
C ALA A 171 2.32 -9.09 14.77
N GLY A 172 2.54 -7.99 14.07
CA GLY A 172 2.38 -7.92 12.62
C GLY A 172 3.26 -8.93 11.89
N HIS A 173 4.55 -8.98 12.23
CA HIS A 173 5.50 -9.93 11.65
C HIS A 173 5.14 -11.39 11.98
N VAL A 174 4.68 -11.68 13.19
CA VAL A 174 4.24 -13.05 13.58
C VAL A 174 3.03 -13.48 12.74
N VAL A 175 2.04 -12.60 12.55
CA VAL A 175 0.88 -12.90 11.69
C VAL A 175 1.30 -13.11 10.25
N PHE A 176 2.21 -12.28 9.73
CA PHE A 176 2.77 -12.47 8.39
C PHE A 176 3.43 -13.84 8.25
N LEU A 177 4.31 -14.22 9.18
CA LEU A 177 4.98 -15.52 9.16
C LEU A 177 3.99 -16.68 9.31
N ALA A 178 2.98 -16.54 10.14
CA ALA A 178 1.92 -17.55 10.31
C ALA A 178 1.17 -17.74 8.98
N VAL A 179 0.73 -16.64 8.34
CA VAL A 179 0.06 -16.76 7.04
C VAL A 179 0.98 -17.39 5.99
N LEU A 180 2.24 -17.02 5.93
CA LEU A 180 3.20 -17.60 4.99
C LEU A 180 3.42 -19.10 5.24
N ALA A 181 3.45 -19.54 6.50
CA ALA A 181 3.62 -20.95 6.87
C ALA A 181 2.41 -21.80 6.50
N PHE A 182 1.17 -21.28 6.70
CA PHE A 182 -0.06 -22.04 6.47
C PHE A 182 -0.66 -21.84 5.08
N ARG A 183 -0.46 -20.65 4.47
CA ARG A 183 -0.97 -20.26 3.16
C ARG A 183 0.06 -19.48 2.36
N PRO A 184 1.08 -20.14 1.77
CA PRO A 184 2.17 -19.46 1.05
C PRO A 184 1.70 -18.68 -0.20
N GLN A 185 0.51 -18.97 -0.72
CA GLN A 185 -0.10 -18.23 -1.85
C GLN A 185 -0.88 -16.98 -1.40
N GLY A 186 -0.94 -16.71 -0.10
CA GLY A 186 -1.77 -15.66 0.48
C GLY A 186 -3.24 -16.06 0.65
N LEU A 187 -4.04 -15.12 1.18
CA LEU A 187 -5.46 -15.37 1.50
C LEU A 187 -6.34 -15.41 0.24
N ILE A 188 -6.08 -14.54 -0.72
CA ILE A 188 -6.80 -14.45 -2.00
C ILE A 188 -5.77 -14.45 -3.13
N PRO A 189 -5.28 -15.62 -3.54
CA PRO A 189 -4.33 -15.68 -4.65
C PRO A 189 -4.98 -15.17 -5.94
N ALA A 190 -4.17 -14.50 -6.79
CA ALA A 190 -4.64 -14.19 -8.13
C ALA A 190 -5.03 -15.49 -8.83
N ARG A 191 -6.20 -15.51 -9.46
CA ARG A 191 -6.61 -16.65 -10.29
C ARG A 191 -5.62 -16.75 -11.46
N SER A 192 -4.82 -17.80 -11.45
CA SER A 192 -4.17 -18.26 -12.68
C SER A 192 -5.29 -18.71 -13.63
N VAL A 193 -5.54 -17.92 -14.65
CA VAL A 193 -6.39 -18.34 -15.79
C VAL A 193 -5.52 -19.14 -16.73
#